data_457842f1e983bb23907ad241587140b8
#
_entry.id   457842f1e983bb23907ad241587140b8
#
_cell.length_a   1.000
_cell.length_b   1.000
_cell.length_c   1.000
_cell.angle_alpha   90.00
_cell.angle_beta   90.00
_cell.angle_gamma   90.00
#
_symmetry.space_group_name_H-M   'P 1'
#
loop_
_entity.id
_entity.type
_entity.pdbx_description
1 polymer ?
#
loop_
_entity_poly.entity_id
_entity_poly.type
_entity_poly.pdbx_seq_one_letter_code
_entity_poly.pdbx_strand_id
1 'polypeptide(L)'
;VWAKKLGVDVDALLVSQPDTGEQALEICEMLVRSNAVDVVVIDSVAALIPRAEIEGEMGATHVGLQARLMSQALRKLTGAIAKSDCMVIFINQLREKIGVMFGSPETTPGGRALKFYSSIRVDIRRIGSIKDGDTPIGNRVRARVVKNKTAPPFRNAEFDIMFNEGISITGDLIDLAVEDEIIAKSGSWFSYGETRLGQGRENSKQFLAENPEVFEEIKAKVLVARGVGEDDPNCVEIEVPDEASIEAPMDID
;
A
#
# COMPACT_ATOMS: atom_id res chain seq x y z
N VAL A 1 6.11 16.68 -12.37
CA VAL A 1 7.55 16.30 -12.50
C VAL A 1 7.90 15.12 -11.58
N TRP A 2 7.50 15.13 -10.30
CA TRP A 2 7.84 14.08 -9.33
C TRP A 2 7.19 12.72 -9.67
N ALA A 3 5.88 12.67 -9.91
CA ALA A 3 5.15 11.44 -10.24
C ALA A 3 5.75 10.71 -11.46
N LYS A 4 6.15 11.47 -12.50
CA LYS A 4 6.81 10.91 -13.69
C LYS A 4 8.15 10.25 -13.37
N LYS A 5 8.92 10.79 -12.41
CA LYS A 5 10.19 10.17 -11.95
C LYS A 5 9.95 8.85 -11.22
N LEU A 6 8.77 8.68 -10.59
CA LEU A 6 8.37 7.45 -9.94
C LEU A 6 7.73 6.42 -10.89
N GLY A 7 7.76 6.67 -12.21
CA GLY A 7 7.22 5.76 -13.22
C GLY A 7 5.72 5.90 -13.46
N VAL A 8 5.07 6.92 -12.87
CA VAL A 8 3.64 7.14 -13.11
C VAL A 8 3.41 7.74 -14.51
N ASP A 9 2.53 7.14 -15.30
CA ASP A 9 2.01 7.74 -16.52
C ASP A 9 1.08 8.89 -16.16
N VAL A 10 1.61 10.11 -16.18
CA VAL A 10 0.88 11.32 -15.80
C VAL A 10 -0.17 11.74 -16.85
N ASP A 11 -0.05 11.25 -18.08
CA ASP A 11 -0.99 11.56 -19.16
C ASP A 11 -2.25 10.68 -19.07
N ALA A 12 -2.10 9.46 -18.52
CA ALA A 12 -3.21 8.56 -18.23
C ALA A 12 -3.78 8.71 -16.80
N LEU A 13 -3.12 9.49 -15.93
CA LEU A 13 -3.54 9.64 -14.55
C LEU A 13 -4.76 10.57 -14.43
N LEU A 14 -5.89 10.04 -13.94
CA LEU A 14 -7.05 10.84 -13.60
C LEU A 14 -6.85 11.49 -12.23
N VAL A 15 -6.95 12.82 -12.16
CA VAL A 15 -6.83 13.58 -10.90
C VAL A 15 -8.10 14.38 -10.68
N SER A 16 -8.68 14.27 -9.49
CA SER A 16 -9.82 15.05 -9.03
C SER A 16 -9.49 15.76 -7.73
N GLN A 17 -9.88 17.03 -7.61
CA GLN A 17 -9.70 17.84 -6.42
C GLN A 17 -11.06 18.38 -5.94
N PRO A 18 -11.86 17.55 -5.25
CA PRO A 18 -13.17 17.93 -4.76
C PRO A 18 -13.07 18.94 -3.59
N ASP A 19 -14.04 19.83 -3.47
CA ASP A 19 -14.07 20.87 -2.43
C ASP A 19 -14.49 20.33 -1.06
N THR A 20 -15.26 19.24 -1.03
CA THR A 20 -15.79 18.67 0.22
C THR A 20 -15.56 17.17 0.29
N GLY A 21 -15.55 16.62 1.51
CA GLY A 21 -15.44 15.17 1.74
C GLY A 21 -16.61 14.39 1.14
N GLU A 22 -17.82 14.95 1.11
CA GLU A 22 -18.99 14.36 0.47
C GLU A 22 -18.77 14.19 -1.03
N GLN A 23 -18.33 15.25 -1.73
CA GLN A 23 -18.04 15.19 -3.16
C GLN A 23 -16.94 14.16 -3.49
N ALA A 24 -15.85 14.14 -2.69
CA ALA A 24 -14.77 13.17 -2.88
C ALA A 24 -15.28 11.73 -2.83
N LEU A 25 -16.12 11.42 -1.84
CA LEU A 25 -16.64 10.07 -1.64
C LEU A 25 -17.72 9.69 -2.64
N GLU A 26 -18.51 10.67 -3.14
CA GLU A 26 -19.47 10.48 -4.22
C GLU A 26 -18.76 10.21 -5.56
N ILE A 27 -17.70 10.95 -5.88
CA ILE A 27 -16.87 10.71 -7.06
C ILE A 27 -16.25 9.31 -6.99
N CYS A 28 -15.71 8.94 -5.83
CA CYS A 28 -15.18 7.60 -5.61
C CYS A 28 -16.25 6.52 -5.84
N GLU A 29 -17.46 6.69 -5.30
CA GLU A 29 -18.57 5.75 -5.50
C GLU A 29 -18.94 5.63 -6.98
N MET A 30 -19.02 6.73 -7.72
CA MET A 30 -19.31 6.72 -9.16
C MET A 30 -18.23 5.99 -9.96
N LEU A 31 -16.97 6.25 -9.69
CA LEU A 31 -15.84 5.59 -10.36
C LEU A 31 -15.84 4.08 -10.10
N VAL A 32 -16.04 3.67 -8.86
CA VAL A 32 -16.15 2.24 -8.49
C VAL A 32 -17.32 1.57 -9.20
N ARG A 33 -18.49 2.21 -9.22
CA ARG A 33 -19.70 1.66 -9.88
C ARG A 33 -19.59 1.60 -11.40
N SER A 34 -18.80 2.48 -12.00
CA SER A 34 -18.62 2.48 -13.46
C SER A 34 -17.75 1.33 -13.94
N ASN A 35 -16.97 0.72 -13.04
CA ASN A 35 -15.96 -0.31 -13.37
C ASN A 35 -14.97 0.12 -14.47
N ALA A 36 -14.77 1.44 -14.63
CA ALA A 36 -13.91 2.04 -15.66
C ALA A 36 -12.48 2.28 -15.19
N VAL A 37 -12.21 2.07 -13.89
CA VAL A 37 -10.90 2.23 -13.27
C VAL A 37 -10.60 1.05 -12.35
N ASP A 38 -9.37 0.57 -12.38
CA ASP A 38 -8.92 -0.56 -11.56
C ASP A 38 -8.56 -0.13 -10.14
N VAL A 39 -8.09 1.11 -9.97
CA VAL A 39 -7.62 1.63 -8.69
C VAL A 39 -8.09 3.07 -8.47
N VAL A 40 -8.67 3.32 -7.30
CA VAL A 40 -8.96 4.67 -6.79
C VAL A 40 -8.16 4.92 -5.53
N VAL A 41 -7.38 6.02 -5.50
CA VAL A 41 -6.61 6.43 -4.32
C VAL A 41 -7.18 7.71 -3.74
N ILE A 42 -7.49 7.71 -2.45
CA ILE A 42 -7.92 8.88 -1.69
C ILE A 42 -6.75 9.32 -0.79
N ASP A 43 -6.09 10.41 -1.18
CA ASP A 43 -4.98 11.01 -0.44
C ASP A 43 -5.37 12.42 0.03
N SER A 44 -5.76 12.58 1.25
CA SER A 44 -5.85 11.61 2.34
C SER A 44 -7.19 11.74 3.07
N VAL A 45 -7.52 10.74 3.91
CA VAL A 45 -8.74 10.80 4.75
C VAL A 45 -8.78 12.06 5.61
N ALA A 46 -7.61 12.56 6.05
CA ALA A 46 -7.51 13.78 6.86
C ALA A 46 -8.04 15.03 6.11
N ALA A 47 -8.02 15.03 4.78
CA ALA A 47 -8.49 16.11 3.93
C ALA A 47 -9.99 16.01 3.56
N LEU A 48 -10.65 14.91 3.92
CA LEU A 48 -12.10 14.75 3.69
C LEU A 48 -12.89 15.56 4.71
N ILE A 49 -12.95 16.86 4.51
CA ILE A 49 -13.64 17.79 5.40
C ILE A 49 -15.13 17.81 5.02
N PRO A 50 -16.04 17.57 5.98
CA PRO A 50 -17.48 17.67 5.74
C PRO A 50 -17.89 19.09 5.31
N ARG A 51 -18.84 19.19 4.39
CA ARG A 51 -19.37 20.49 3.91
C ARG A 51 -19.81 21.39 5.07
N ALA A 52 -20.53 20.83 6.05
CA ALA A 52 -21.01 21.58 7.21
C ALA A 52 -19.87 22.15 8.09
N GLU A 53 -18.68 21.57 8.03
CA GLU A 53 -17.49 22.10 8.71
C GLU A 53 -16.85 23.23 7.91
N ILE A 54 -16.89 23.16 6.57
CA ILE A 54 -16.36 24.20 5.69
C ILE A 54 -17.25 25.47 5.73
N GLU A 55 -18.57 25.28 5.74
CA GLU A 55 -19.56 26.37 5.76
C GLU A 55 -19.76 26.94 7.17
N GLY A 56 -19.26 26.29 8.22
CA GLY A 56 -19.35 26.69 9.60
C GLY A 56 -18.45 27.88 9.94
N GLU A 57 -18.77 28.56 11.06
CA GLU A 57 -17.94 29.65 11.56
C GLU A 57 -16.57 29.17 12.05
N MET A 58 -15.55 30.00 11.88
CA MET A 58 -14.19 29.72 12.36
C MET A 58 -14.18 29.52 13.89
N GLY A 59 -13.79 28.35 14.35
CA GLY A 59 -13.77 27.99 15.78
C GLY A 59 -15.04 27.26 16.26
N ALA A 60 -16.03 27.04 15.41
CA ALA A 60 -17.17 26.19 15.75
C ALA A 60 -16.75 24.74 15.97
N THR A 61 -17.37 24.09 16.97
CA THR A 61 -17.02 22.71 17.33
C THR A 61 -17.83 21.72 16.48
N HIS A 62 -17.18 21.04 15.56
CA HIS A 62 -17.80 20.04 14.67
C HIS A 62 -17.42 18.60 15.06
N VAL A 63 -17.65 18.23 16.33
CA VAL A 63 -17.24 16.94 16.86
C VAL A 63 -17.91 15.78 16.11
N GLY A 64 -17.09 14.92 15.52
CA GLY A 64 -17.53 13.65 14.93
C GLY A 64 -18.19 13.72 13.56
N LEU A 65 -18.30 14.89 12.91
CA LEU A 65 -18.90 14.99 11.57
C LEU A 65 -18.15 14.15 10.54
N GLN A 66 -16.83 14.25 10.49
CA GLN A 66 -16.00 13.45 9.60
C GLN A 66 -16.16 11.95 9.86
N ALA A 67 -16.25 11.51 11.13
CA ALA A 67 -16.46 10.10 11.46
C ALA A 67 -17.84 9.59 11.02
N ARG A 68 -18.88 10.44 11.07
CA ARG A 68 -20.22 10.11 10.55
C ARG A 68 -20.22 10.02 9.03
N LEU A 69 -19.60 10.98 8.34
CA LEU A 69 -19.43 10.97 6.90
C LEU A 69 -18.72 9.68 6.44
N MET A 70 -17.59 9.36 7.03
CA MET A 70 -16.85 8.13 6.73
C MET A 70 -17.66 6.86 6.98
N SER A 71 -18.40 6.82 8.09
CA SER A 71 -19.23 5.65 8.41
C SER A 71 -20.37 5.46 7.41
N GLN A 72 -20.99 6.54 6.95
CA GLN A 72 -22.05 6.52 5.95
C GLN A 72 -21.51 6.13 4.57
N ALA A 73 -20.42 6.77 4.13
CA ALA A 73 -19.82 6.53 2.83
C ALA A 73 -19.28 5.09 2.71
N LEU A 74 -18.56 4.60 3.71
CA LEU A 74 -18.00 3.24 3.67
C LEU A 74 -19.08 2.16 3.63
N ARG A 75 -20.25 2.41 4.22
CA ARG A 75 -21.39 1.49 4.14
C ARG A 75 -21.89 1.36 2.71
N LYS A 76 -21.92 2.47 1.94
CA LYS A 76 -22.29 2.47 0.51
C LYS A 76 -21.17 1.89 -0.36
N LEU A 77 -19.93 2.37 -0.15
CA LEU A 77 -18.76 1.97 -0.94
C LEU A 77 -18.49 0.47 -0.86
N THR A 78 -18.61 -0.13 0.33
CA THR A 78 -18.37 -1.57 0.48
C THR A 78 -19.26 -2.40 -0.43
N GLY A 79 -20.55 -2.02 -0.54
CA GLY A 79 -21.48 -2.70 -1.44
C GLY A 79 -21.22 -2.45 -2.93
N ALA A 80 -20.62 -1.31 -3.29
CA ALA A 80 -20.21 -1.02 -4.66
C ALA A 80 -18.92 -1.76 -5.02
N ILE A 81 -17.91 -1.70 -4.13
CA ILE A 81 -16.60 -2.36 -4.31
C ILE A 81 -16.78 -3.88 -4.45
N ALA A 82 -17.64 -4.50 -3.65
CA ALA A 82 -17.91 -5.95 -3.73
C ALA A 82 -18.51 -6.42 -5.08
N LYS A 83 -18.96 -5.50 -5.92
CA LYS A 83 -19.55 -5.78 -7.24
C LYS A 83 -18.70 -5.22 -8.39
N SER A 84 -17.49 -4.77 -8.11
CA SER A 84 -16.57 -4.17 -9.08
C SER A 84 -15.20 -4.82 -8.94
N ASP A 85 -14.41 -4.72 -10.01
CA ASP A 85 -13.00 -5.13 -10.01
C ASP A 85 -12.06 -3.99 -9.57
N CYS A 86 -12.61 -2.94 -8.95
CA CYS A 86 -11.88 -1.75 -8.56
C CYS A 86 -11.36 -1.84 -7.11
N MET A 87 -10.08 -1.60 -6.92
CA MET A 87 -9.45 -1.46 -5.61
C MET A 87 -9.50 -0.02 -5.12
N VAL A 88 -9.98 0.22 -3.88
CA VAL A 88 -9.98 1.55 -3.26
C VAL A 88 -8.94 1.62 -2.14
N ILE A 89 -7.99 2.54 -2.28
CA ILE A 89 -6.91 2.78 -1.32
C ILE A 89 -7.17 4.09 -0.57
N PHE A 90 -7.30 4.01 0.75
CA PHE A 90 -7.39 5.17 1.62
C PHE A 90 -6.03 5.42 2.30
N ILE A 91 -5.40 6.53 1.99
CA ILE A 91 -4.23 7.01 2.72
C ILE A 91 -4.70 7.75 3.96
N ASN A 92 -4.13 7.42 5.13
CA ASN A 92 -4.49 8.08 6.37
C ASN A 92 -3.25 8.52 7.15
N GLN A 93 -3.42 9.47 8.03
CA GLN A 93 -2.37 10.01 8.88
C GLN A 93 -2.52 9.49 10.30
N LEU A 94 -1.39 9.35 11.00
CA LEU A 94 -1.38 9.09 12.44
C LEU A 94 -1.43 10.42 13.19
N ARG A 95 -2.20 10.43 14.27
CA ARG A 95 -2.28 11.50 15.23
C ARG A 95 -2.11 10.92 16.62
N GLU A 96 -1.62 11.71 17.55
CA GLU A 96 -1.51 11.33 18.95
C GLU A 96 -2.61 11.99 19.77
N LYS A 97 -3.25 11.20 20.63
CA LYS A 97 -4.18 11.71 21.62
C LYS A 97 -3.41 12.14 22.86
N ILE A 98 -3.58 13.39 23.24
CA ILE A 98 -3.02 13.95 24.48
C ILE A 98 -3.75 13.31 25.67
N GLY A 99 -3.00 12.96 26.74
CA GLY A 99 -3.56 12.50 28.02
C GLY A 99 -3.92 10.99 28.07
N VAL A 100 -3.47 10.18 27.10
CA VAL A 100 -3.63 8.71 27.19
C VAL A 100 -2.52 8.14 28.08
N MET A 101 -2.86 7.74 29.31
CA MET A 101 -1.93 7.14 30.27
C MET A 101 -1.69 5.65 30.04
N PHE A 102 -2.64 4.93 29.43
CA PHE A 102 -2.59 3.48 29.16
C PHE A 102 -3.02 3.16 27.73
N GLY A 103 -2.31 2.22 27.09
CA GLY A 103 -2.57 1.81 25.71
C GLY A 103 -1.84 2.70 24.69
N SER A 104 -2.15 2.50 23.38
CA SER A 104 -1.54 3.30 22.31
C SER A 104 -2.23 4.67 22.20
N PRO A 105 -1.50 5.78 22.28
CA PRO A 105 -2.03 7.12 22.09
C PRO A 105 -2.41 7.37 20.62
N GLU A 106 -1.95 6.51 19.70
CA GLU A 106 -2.12 6.71 18.26
C GLU A 106 -3.57 6.57 17.82
N THR A 107 -4.01 7.52 17.04
CA THR A 107 -5.35 7.56 16.42
C THR A 107 -5.25 8.02 14.98
N THR A 108 -6.33 7.84 14.23
CA THR A 108 -6.43 8.27 12.83
C THR A 108 -7.66 9.17 12.64
N PRO A 109 -7.60 10.21 11.78
CA PRO A 109 -8.77 10.95 11.32
C PRO A 109 -9.84 10.05 10.71
N GLY A 110 -11.08 10.50 10.65
CA GLY A 110 -12.20 9.76 10.06
C GLY A 110 -12.83 8.69 10.96
N GLY A 111 -12.44 8.63 12.24
CA GLY A 111 -13.03 7.72 13.22
C GLY A 111 -12.60 6.26 13.06
N ARG A 112 -13.48 5.32 13.47
CA ARG A 112 -13.16 3.88 13.50
C ARG A 112 -13.63 3.10 12.27
N ALA A 113 -14.45 3.69 11.40
CA ALA A 113 -15.13 2.97 10.33
C ALA A 113 -14.15 2.24 9.39
N LEU A 114 -13.10 2.91 8.92
CA LEU A 114 -12.07 2.30 8.06
C LEU A 114 -11.42 1.06 8.69
N LYS A 115 -11.22 1.05 10.01
CA LYS A 115 -10.62 -0.10 10.71
C LYS A 115 -11.48 -1.36 10.59
N PHE A 116 -12.80 -1.20 10.50
CA PHE A 116 -13.74 -2.32 10.35
C PHE A 116 -13.95 -2.70 8.89
N TYR A 117 -14.21 -1.72 8.02
CA TYR A 117 -14.56 -1.97 6.62
C TYR A 117 -13.38 -2.43 5.78
N SER A 118 -12.17 -1.92 6.00
CA SER A 118 -11.00 -2.30 5.21
C SER A 118 -10.74 -3.81 5.23
N SER A 119 -10.39 -4.38 4.09
CA SER A 119 -9.94 -5.77 3.95
C SER A 119 -8.49 -5.91 4.39
N ILE A 120 -7.65 -4.98 3.97
CA ILE A 120 -6.23 -4.93 4.32
C ILE A 120 -5.93 -3.58 4.99
N ARG A 121 -5.05 -3.60 5.99
CA ARG A 121 -4.48 -2.39 6.61
C ARG A 121 -2.99 -2.56 6.74
N VAL A 122 -2.28 -1.57 6.23
CA VAL A 122 -0.81 -1.51 6.29
C VAL A 122 -0.40 -0.29 7.10
N ASP A 123 0.48 -0.48 8.06
CA ASP A 123 1.13 0.59 8.84
C ASP A 123 2.51 0.83 8.23
N ILE A 124 2.77 2.05 7.79
CA ILE A 124 4.02 2.46 7.16
C ILE A 124 4.80 3.33 8.13
N ARG A 125 6.02 2.90 8.48
CA ARG A 125 6.90 3.62 9.42
C ARG A 125 8.28 3.83 8.84
N ARG A 126 8.79 5.05 8.95
CA ARG A 126 10.21 5.30 8.77
C ARG A 126 10.96 4.71 9.98
N ILE A 127 11.94 3.86 9.71
CA ILE A 127 12.78 3.22 10.74
C ILE A 127 14.23 3.69 10.70
N GLY A 128 14.65 4.36 9.61
CA GLY A 128 15.99 4.89 9.48
C GLY A 128 16.08 5.96 8.39
N SER A 129 17.24 6.60 8.31
CA SER A 129 17.61 7.52 7.23
C SER A 129 18.80 6.95 6.49
N ILE A 130 18.72 6.96 5.15
CA ILE A 130 19.83 6.58 4.28
C ILE A 130 20.58 7.84 3.94
N LYS A 131 21.90 7.81 4.10
CA LYS A 131 22.76 8.96 3.87
C LYS A 131 23.88 8.60 2.91
N ASP A 132 24.28 9.60 2.13
CA ASP A 132 25.54 9.61 1.40
C ASP A 132 26.44 10.68 2.02
N GLY A 133 27.46 10.24 2.75
CA GLY A 133 28.17 11.09 3.70
C GLY A 133 27.23 11.68 4.75
N ASP A 134 27.12 13.00 4.82
CA ASP A 134 26.20 13.71 5.72
C ASP A 134 24.85 14.03 5.10
N THR A 135 24.68 13.82 3.80
CA THR A 135 23.45 14.20 3.08
C THR A 135 22.42 13.07 3.12
N PRO A 136 21.21 13.30 3.62
CA PRO A 136 20.15 12.30 3.57
C PRO A 136 19.64 12.16 2.12
N ILE A 137 19.70 10.93 1.59
CA ILE A 137 19.30 10.58 0.22
C ILE A 137 18.06 9.70 0.17
N GLY A 138 17.63 9.16 1.31
CA GLY A 138 16.45 8.29 1.39
C GLY A 138 16.08 7.93 2.81
N ASN A 139 15.05 7.12 2.93
CA ASN A 139 14.56 6.57 4.19
C ASN A 139 14.44 5.05 4.12
N ARG A 140 14.89 4.35 5.15
CA ARG A 140 14.51 2.97 5.41
C ARG A 140 13.11 2.95 6.02
N VAL A 141 12.23 2.18 5.43
CA VAL A 141 10.81 2.12 5.77
C VAL A 141 10.42 0.69 6.10
N ARG A 142 9.52 0.55 7.07
CA ARG A 142 8.86 -0.72 7.38
C ARG A 142 7.38 -0.60 7.11
N ALA A 143 6.87 -1.50 6.27
CA ALA A 143 5.46 -1.75 6.05
C ALA A 143 5.03 -2.96 6.88
N ARG A 144 4.05 -2.79 7.77
CA ARG A 144 3.47 -3.85 8.59
C ARG A 144 2.01 -4.08 8.23
N VAL A 145 1.67 -5.28 7.84
CA VAL A 145 0.28 -5.68 7.62
C VAL A 145 -0.40 -5.91 8.96
N VAL A 146 -1.18 -4.92 9.44
CA VAL A 146 -1.85 -4.98 10.76
C VAL A 146 -3.23 -5.61 10.70
N LYS A 147 -3.80 -5.76 9.51
CA LYS A 147 -5.05 -6.49 9.23
C LYS A 147 -5.01 -7.04 7.82
N ASN A 148 -5.43 -8.27 7.66
CA ASN A 148 -5.64 -8.90 6.37
C ASN A 148 -6.80 -9.91 6.48
N LYS A 149 -7.76 -9.84 5.57
CA LYS A 149 -8.90 -10.76 5.51
C LYS A 149 -8.69 -11.90 4.50
N THR A 150 -7.71 -11.77 3.61
CA THR A 150 -7.45 -12.71 2.51
C THR A 150 -6.24 -13.60 2.75
N ALA A 151 -5.35 -13.23 3.69
CA ALA A 151 -4.15 -13.99 4.03
C ALA A 151 -3.76 -13.74 5.50
N PRO A 152 -2.83 -14.51 6.09
CA PRO A 152 -2.33 -14.30 7.44
C PRO A 152 -1.75 -12.89 7.62
N PRO A 153 -2.22 -12.11 8.63
CA PRO A 153 -1.71 -10.77 8.91
C PRO A 153 -0.36 -10.80 9.65
N PHE A 154 0.13 -9.62 10.02
CA PHE A 154 1.31 -9.36 10.86
C PHE A 154 2.66 -9.62 10.20
N ARG A 155 2.70 -9.78 8.88
CA ARG A 155 3.95 -9.77 8.13
C ARG A 155 4.50 -8.35 8.03
N ASN A 156 5.83 -8.25 8.00
CA ASN A 156 6.56 -7.00 7.81
C ASN A 156 7.36 -7.09 6.51
N ALA A 157 7.47 -5.97 5.80
CA ALA A 157 8.42 -5.76 4.72
C ALA A 157 9.25 -4.50 5.05
N GLU A 158 10.55 -4.56 4.86
CA GLU A 158 11.45 -3.43 5.05
C GLU A 158 12.16 -3.14 3.74
N PHE A 159 12.07 -1.90 3.28
CA PHE A 159 12.63 -1.45 2.02
C PHE A 159 13.08 0.01 2.10
N ASP A 160 13.87 0.42 1.10
CA ASP A 160 14.37 1.77 1.00
C ASP A 160 13.51 2.61 0.06
N ILE A 161 13.19 3.83 0.49
CA ILE A 161 12.57 4.86 -0.35
C ILE A 161 13.62 5.95 -0.59
N MET A 162 14.13 6.02 -1.81
CA MET A 162 15.09 7.02 -2.25
C MET A 162 14.36 8.30 -2.69
N PHE A 163 14.91 9.47 -2.37
CA PHE A 163 14.22 10.73 -2.65
C PHE A 163 14.09 11.04 -4.16
N ASN A 164 14.95 10.46 -4.98
CA ASN A 164 14.95 10.72 -6.43
C ASN A 164 14.27 9.61 -7.27
N GLU A 165 14.15 8.40 -6.73
CA GLU A 165 13.78 7.19 -7.47
C GLU A 165 12.55 6.49 -6.90
N GLY A 166 12.14 6.83 -5.66
CA GLY A 166 11.09 6.10 -4.96
C GLY A 166 11.62 4.81 -4.32
N ILE A 167 10.88 3.71 -4.43
CA ILE A 167 11.28 2.42 -3.84
C ILE A 167 12.50 1.87 -4.58
N SER A 168 13.57 1.54 -3.82
CA SER A 168 14.80 0.96 -4.37
C SER A 168 14.61 -0.51 -4.65
N ILE A 169 14.15 -0.86 -5.86
CA ILE A 169 13.88 -2.24 -6.27
C ILE A 169 15.16 -3.09 -6.21
N THR A 170 16.29 -2.55 -6.70
CA THR A 170 17.58 -3.26 -6.64
C THR A 170 18.05 -3.50 -5.22
N GLY A 171 17.83 -2.52 -4.32
CA GLY A 171 18.20 -2.66 -2.92
C GLY A 171 17.35 -3.71 -2.20
N ASP A 172 16.05 -3.73 -2.47
CA ASP A 172 15.13 -4.72 -1.94
C ASP A 172 15.46 -6.13 -2.43
N LEU A 173 15.73 -6.27 -3.73
CA LEU A 173 16.14 -7.54 -4.34
C LEU A 173 17.40 -8.11 -3.68
N ILE A 174 18.43 -7.29 -3.43
CA ILE A 174 19.65 -7.74 -2.76
C ILE A 174 19.35 -8.22 -1.33
N ASP A 175 18.57 -7.45 -0.58
CA ASP A 175 18.22 -7.79 0.80
C ASP A 175 17.48 -9.14 0.86
N LEU A 176 16.48 -9.33 -0.01
CA LEU A 176 15.70 -10.55 -0.12
C LEU A 176 16.55 -11.75 -0.61
N ALA A 177 17.38 -11.53 -1.63
CA ALA A 177 18.23 -12.59 -2.19
C ALA A 177 19.31 -13.05 -1.19
N VAL A 178 19.78 -12.17 -0.31
CA VAL A 178 20.69 -12.55 0.79
C VAL A 178 19.94 -13.33 1.87
N GLU A 179 18.71 -12.94 2.20
CA GLU A 179 17.86 -13.65 3.16
C GLU A 179 17.53 -15.07 2.68
N ASP A 180 17.29 -15.22 1.37
CA ASP A 180 16.97 -16.51 0.71
C ASP A 180 18.23 -17.31 0.30
N GLU A 181 19.44 -16.87 0.72
CA GLU A 181 20.73 -17.51 0.41
C GLU A 181 21.05 -17.64 -1.10
N ILE A 182 20.35 -16.87 -1.95
CA ILE A 182 20.59 -16.79 -3.40
C ILE A 182 21.84 -15.95 -3.69
N ILE A 183 22.02 -14.84 -2.96
CA ILE A 183 23.25 -14.04 -2.95
C ILE A 183 24.03 -14.39 -1.68
N ALA A 184 25.28 -14.81 -1.86
CA ALA A 184 26.19 -15.05 -0.76
C ALA A 184 26.79 -13.73 -0.28
N LYS A 185 26.75 -13.52 1.06
CA LYS A 185 27.39 -12.37 1.72
C LYS A 185 28.54 -12.86 2.59
N SER A 186 29.76 -12.43 2.25
CA SER A 186 30.96 -12.71 3.03
C SER A 186 31.62 -11.40 3.49
N GLY A 187 31.44 -11.06 4.76
CA GLY A 187 31.85 -9.77 5.29
C GLY A 187 31.12 -8.61 4.57
N SER A 188 31.87 -7.77 3.87
CA SER A 188 31.33 -6.68 3.05
C SER A 188 31.10 -7.06 1.58
N TRP A 189 31.45 -8.26 1.16
CA TRP A 189 31.34 -8.69 -0.23
C TRP A 189 30.04 -9.44 -0.51
N PHE A 190 29.44 -9.12 -1.65
CA PHE A 190 28.26 -9.79 -2.19
C PHE A 190 28.64 -10.55 -3.46
N SER A 191 28.19 -11.80 -3.60
CA SER A 191 28.46 -12.64 -4.78
C SER A 191 27.24 -13.47 -5.13
N TYR A 192 27.05 -13.69 -6.43
CA TYR A 192 26.05 -14.55 -7.00
C TYR A 192 26.72 -15.65 -7.83
N GLY A 193 26.69 -16.88 -7.33
CA GLY A 193 27.52 -17.95 -7.87
C GLY A 193 29.00 -17.57 -7.85
N GLU A 194 29.65 -17.59 -9.01
CA GLU A 194 31.06 -17.19 -9.19
C GLU A 194 31.21 -15.67 -9.44
N THR A 195 30.12 -14.95 -9.71
CA THR A 195 30.13 -13.53 -10.04
C THR A 195 30.15 -12.67 -8.76
N ARG A 196 31.16 -11.81 -8.65
CA ARG A 196 31.21 -10.80 -7.59
C ARG A 196 30.36 -9.60 -7.97
N LEU A 197 29.32 -9.32 -7.17
CA LEU A 197 28.43 -8.17 -7.39
C LEU A 197 29.06 -6.86 -6.90
N GLY A 198 29.84 -6.90 -5.80
CA GLY A 198 30.51 -5.72 -5.29
C GLY A 198 30.86 -5.78 -3.82
N GLN A 199 31.67 -4.81 -3.39
CA GLN A 199 31.95 -4.59 -1.97
C GLN A 199 30.96 -3.55 -1.43
N GLY A 200 30.11 -3.97 -0.50
CA GLY A 200 29.03 -3.15 0.06
C GLY A 200 27.75 -3.20 -0.79
N ARG A 201 26.65 -2.83 -0.13
CA ARG A 201 25.32 -2.90 -0.71
C ARG A 201 25.14 -1.93 -1.90
N GLU A 202 25.70 -0.73 -1.80
CA GLU A 202 25.56 0.30 -2.86
C GLU A 202 26.28 -0.10 -4.15
N ASN A 203 27.49 -0.65 -4.06
CA ASN A 203 28.22 -1.14 -5.25
C ASN A 203 27.48 -2.32 -5.89
N SER A 204 26.87 -3.18 -5.07
CA SER A 204 26.06 -4.30 -5.58
C SER A 204 24.78 -3.84 -6.25
N LYS A 205 24.13 -2.76 -5.75
CA LYS A 205 22.99 -2.13 -6.40
C LYS A 205 23.37 -1.57 -7.77
N GLN A 206 24.52 -0.87 -7.83
CA GLN A 206 25.02 -0.33 -9.09
C GLN A 206 25.32 -1.44 -10.09
N PHE A 207 25.97 -2.51 -9.65
CA PHE A 207 26.26 -3.67 -10.52
C PHE A 207 24.97 -4.25 -11.11
N LEU A 208 23.93 -4.46 -10.31
CA LEU A 208 22.65 -4.99 -10.79
C LEU A 208 21.92 -3.99 -11.73
N ALA A 209 22.07 -2.70 -11.52
CA ALA A 209 21.52 -1.70 -12.43
C ALA A 209 22.22 -1.69 -13.80
N GLU A 210 23.52 -1.97 -13.82
CA GLU A 210 24.33 -2.08 -15.04
C GLU A 210 24.21 -3.45 -15.75
N ASN A 211 23.72 -4.48 -15.04
CA ASN A 211 23.59 -5.85 -15.54
C ASN A 211 22.15 -6.40 -15.38
N PRO A 212 21.20 -5.93 -16.23
CA PRO A 212 19.79 -6.28 -16.10
C PRO A 212 19.51 -7.78 -16.27
N GLU A 213 20.32 -8.52 -17.02
CA GLU A 213 20.18 -9.99 -17.14
C GLU A 213 20.36 -10.69 -15.79
N VAL A 214 21.41 -10.31 -15.05
CA VAL A 214 21.68 -10.85 -13.71
C VAL A 214 20.59 -10.44 -12.72
N PHE A 215 20.09 -9.20 -12.83
CA PHE A 215 18.99 -8.71 -12.02
C PHE A 215 17.73 -9.56 -12.22
N GLU A 216 17.29 -9.80 -13.46
CA GLU A 216 16.08 -10.57 -13.74
C GLU A 216 16.25 -12.05 -13.34
N GLU A 217 17.46 -12.65 -13.49
CA GLU A 217 17.72 -14.01 -13.05
C GLU A 217 17.59 -14.14 -11.52
N ILE A 218 18.19 -13.22 -10.76
CA ILE A 218 18.11 -13.23 -9.29
C ILE A 218 16.67 -13.00 -8.86
N LYS A 219 15.95 -12.05 -9.49
CA LYS A 219 14.55 -11.74 -9.22
C LYS A 219 13.65 -12.95 -9.43
N ALA A 220 13.81 -13.67 -10.53
CA ALA A 220 13.06 -14.89 -10.78
C ALA A 220 13.27 -15.94 -9.68
N LYS A 221 14.53 -16.15 -9.25
CA LYS A 221 14.84 -17.09 -8.16
C LYS A 221 14.24 -16.67 -6.81
N VAL A 222 14.27 -15.38 -6.48
CA VAL A 222 13.66 -14.86 -5.25
C VAL A 222 12.14 -15.04 -5.28
N LEU A 223 11.48 -14.75 -6.41
CA LEU A 223 10.04 -14.94 -6.56
C LEU A 223 9.65 -16.41 -6.35
N VAL A 224 10.36 -17.34 -6.99
CA VAL A 224 10.14 -18.78 -6.81
C VAL A 224 10.37 -19.22 -5.36
N ALA A 225 11.48 -18.79 -4.73
CA ALA A 225 11.79 -19.13 -3.34
C ALA A 225 10.72 -18.65 -2.36
N ARG A 226 10.02 -17.54 -2.69
CA ARG A 226 8.97 -16.95 -1.86
C ARG A 226 7.55 -17.36 -2.25
N GLY A 227 7.40 -18.26 -3.22
CA GLY A 227 6.10 -18.71 -3.70
C GLY A 227 5.29 -17.60 -4.35
N VAL A 228 5.95 -16.72 -5.10
CA VAL A 228 5.33 -15.63 -5.85
C VAL A 228 5.65 -15.82 -7.33
N GLY A 229 4.65 -16.12 -8.16
CA GLY A 229 4.84 -16.35 -9.60
C GLY A 229 3.94 -17.46 -10.14
N GLU A 230 3.97 -17.66 -11.45
CA GLU A 230 3.13 -18.64 -12.16
C GLU A 230 3.43 -20.12 -11.79
N ASP A 231 4.59 -20.39 -11.17
CA ASP A 231 5.03 -21.71 -10.75
C ASP A 231 4.82 -21.99 -9.24
N ASP A 232 4.00 -21.22 -8.54
CA ASP A 232 3.65 -21.53 -7.15
C ASP A 232 2.77 -22.79 -7.10
N PRO A 233 3.27 -23.94 -6.58
CA PRO A 233 2.47 -25.16 -6.43
C PRO A 233 1.28 -24.99 -5.44
N ASN A 234 1.21 -23.86 -4.73
CA ASN A 234 0.13 -23.50 -3.84
C ASN A 234 -0.80 -22.42 -4.44
N CYS A 235 -0.59 -21.98 -5.67
CA CYS A 235 -1.59 -21.26 -6.44
C CYS A 235 -2.76 -22.21 -6.70
N VAL A 236 -3.69 -22.30 -5.76
CA VAL A 236 -4.99 -22.93 -6.00
C VAL A 236 -5.72 -22.00 -6.95
N GLU A 237 -5.95 -22.44 -8.19
CA GLU A 237 -6.94 -21.83 -9.05
C GLU A 237 -8.25 -21.84 -8.26
N ILE A 238 -8.71 -20.67 -7.85
CA ILE A 238 -10.03 -20.53 -7.26
C ILE A 238 -10.98 -20.73 -8.43
N GLU A 239 -11.48 -21.96 -8.60
CA GLU A 239 -12.61 -22.23 -9.45
C GLU A 239 -13.74 -21.34 -8.93
N VAL A 240 -14.06 -20.29 -9.70
CA VAL A 240 -15.24 -19.47 -9.47
C VAL A 240 -16.42 -20.41 -9.79
N PRO A 241 -17.30 -20.71 -8.81
CA PRO A 241 -18.47 -21.56 -9.10
C PRO A 241 -19.30 -20.90 -10.19
N ASP A 242 -19.62 -21.67 -11.23
CA ASP A 242 -20.49 -21.24 -12.31
C ASP A 242 -21.81 -20.69 -11.73
N GLU A 243 -22.25 -19.53 -12.18
CA GLU A 243 -23.52 -18.88 -11.74
C GLU A 243 -24.76 -19.79 -11.84
N ALA A 244 -24.65 -20.92 -12.53
CA ALA A 244 -25.70 -21.91 -12.70
C ALA A 244 -25.99 -22.78 -11.45
N SER A 245 -25.15 -22.73 -10.41
CA SER A 245 -25.29 -23.56 -9.20
C SER A 245 -25.86 -22.84 -7.98
N ILE A 246 -26.30 -21.59 -8.12
CA ILE A 246 -27.02 -20.89 -7.06
C ILE A 246 -28.51 -21.26 -7.17
N GLU A 247 -28.88 -22.34 -6.50
CA GLU A 247 -30.30 -22.66 -6.31
C GLU A 247 -31.03 -21.51 -5.62
N ALA A 248 -32.16 -21.11 -6.18
CA ALA A 248 -33.02 -20.08 -5.62
C ALA A 248 -33.42 -20.44 -4.16
N PRO A 249 -33.56 -19.45 -3.28
CA PRO A 249 -34.00 -19.71 -1.91
C PRO A 249 -35.38 -20.36 -1.92
N MET A 250 -35.50 -21.51 -1.23
CA MET A 250 -36.79 -22.14 -0.97
C MET A 250 -37.66 -21.17 -0.19
N ASP A 251 -38.84 -20.87 -0.75
CA ASP A 251 -39.91 -20.19 -0.04
C ASP A 251 -40.28 -21.03 1.20
N ILE A 252 -40.14 -20.43 2.36
CA ILE A 252 -40.65 -21.00 3.63
C ILE A 252 -41.98 -20.32 3.86
N ASP A 253 -43.06 -21.11 3.74
CA ASP A 253 -44.41 -20.79 4.19
C ASP A 253 -44.49 -20.53 5.72
#